data_be49a34afd3099e0827296b117e8e805
#
_entry.id   be49a34afd3099e0827296b117e8e805
#
_cell.length_a   1.000
_cell.length_b   1.000
_cell.length_c   1.000
_cell.angle_alpha   90.00
_cell.angle_beta   90.00
_cell.angle_gamma   90.00
#
_symmetry.space_group_name_H-M   'P 1'
#
loop_
_entity.id
_entity.type
_entity.pdbx_description
1 polymer ?
#
loop_
_entity_poly.entity_id
_entity_poly.type
_entity_poly.pdbx_seq_one_letter_code
_entity_poly.pdbx_strand_id
1 'polypeptide(L)'
;MAPALQTFALDKRFGGIIAANGVSLTVEKGARHALIGPNGAGKTTLVNLLTGVLQPSGGRILLDSQEITHLRPHKRVKLGLSRTFQINQLFADLSPLETVGLAVCERRGLGGEWWRLIGSRGELVAEVAAILERFGLADVMDARTATLPYGKQRLLEIAVAIASQPSVLLLDEPAAGVPEDERHAILAIVEALPKDVTVLLIEHDMDLVFKFATFISVLVNGALFVQGTPEQIARDSRVREVYLGESAHA
;
A
#
# COMPACT_ATOMS: atom_id res chain seq x y z
N MET A 1 -8.91 9.54 -19.09
CA MET A 1 -8.67 8.11 -18.84
C MET A 1 -9.52 7.70 -17.65
N ALA A 2 -9.94 6.44 -17.54
CA ALA A 2 -10.67 5.99 -16.34
C ALA A 2 -9.71 5.95 -15.15
N PRO A 3 -10.13 6.37 -13.93
CA PRO A 3 -9.33 6.25 -12.72
C PRO A 3 -8.98 4.80 -12.39
N ALA A 4 -7.86 4.59 -11.68
CA ALA A 4 -7.45 3.26 -11.25
C ALA A 4 -8.29 2.76 -10.07
N LEU A 5 -8.58 3.64 -9.10
CA LEU A 5 -9.36 3.29 -7.91
C LEU A 5 -10.33 4.43 -7.58
N GLN A 6 -11.59 4.09 -7.32
CA GLN A 6 -12.61 5.06 -6.94
C GLN A 6 -13.48 4.54 -5.79
N THR A 7 -13.94 5.45 -4.96
CA THR A 7 -15.03 5.21 -4.00
C THR A 7 -16.14 6.20 -4.22
N PHE A 8 -17.37 5.79 -3.98
CA PHE A 8 -18.55 6.63 -4.09
C PHE A 8 -19.36 6.56 -2.79
N ALA A 9 -19.43 7.68 -2.08
CA ALA A 9 -20.14 7.82 -0.81
C ALA A 9 -19.89 6.63 0.14
N LEU A 10 -18.63 6.25 0.32
CA LEU A 10 -18.27 5.06 1.08
C LEU A 10 -18.47 5.31 2.58
N ASP A 11 -19.29 4.48 3.20
CA ASP A 11 -19.64 4.57 4.61
C ASP A 11 -19.16 3.36 5.39
N LYS A 12 -18.73 3.59 6.65
CA LYS A 12 -18.50 2.53 7.63
C LYS A 12 -18.89 2.96 9.02
N ARG A 13 -19.75 2.16 9.64
CA ARG A 13 -20.21 2.35 11.02
C ARG A 13 -19.86 1.14 11.87
N PHE A 14 -19.45 1.40 13.09
CA PHE A 14 -19.24 0.39 14.15
C PHE A 14 -20.14 0.78 15.31
N GLY A 15 -21.36 0.22 15.37
CA GLY A 15 -22.38 0.67 16.31
C GLY A 15 -22.69 2.16 16.12
N GLY A 16 -22.46 2.97 17.14
CA GLY A 16 -22.65 4.44 17.10
C GLY A 16 -21.49 5.23 16.48
N ILE A 17 -20.34 4.59 16.22
CA ILE A 17 -19.14 5.27 15.69
C ILE A 17 -19.16 5.26 14.17
N ILE A 18 -19.00 6.42 13.55
CA ILE A 18 -18.85 6.58 12.11
C ILE A 18 -17.35 6.68 11.80
N ALA A 19 -16.78 5.62 11.20
CA ALA A 19 -15.37 5.55 10.90
C ALA A 19 -15.04 5.92 9.44
N ALA A 20 -16.02 5.84 8.53
CA ALA A 20 -15.99 6.45 7.20
C ALA A 20 -17.37 7.05 6.94
N ASN A 21 -17.39 8.28 6.42
CA ASN A 21 -18.59 9.10 6.27
C ASN A 21 -18.62 9.70 4.85
N GLY A 22 -19.31 9.03 3.94
CA GLY A 22 -19.52 9.48 2.57
C GLY A 22 -18.22 9.66 1.75
N VAL A 23 -17.18 8.85 2.00
CA VAL A 23 -15.86 9.03 1.36
C VAL A 23 -15.95 8.76 -0.14
N SER A 24 -15.72 9.82 -0.95
CA SER A 24 -15.67 9.74 -2.42
C SER A 24 -14.26 10.09 -2.89
N LEU A 25 -13.39 9.08 -2.94
CA LEU A 25 -11.97 9.19 -3.33
C LEU A 25 -11.80 8.79 -4.79
N THR A 26 -10.98 9.52 -5.53
CA THR A 26 -10.55 9.16 -6.88
C THR A 26 -9.03 9.13 -6.94
N VAL A 27 -8.47 8.01 -7.39
CA VAL A 27 -7.03 7.83 -7.60
C VAL A 27 -6.80 7.56 -9.09
N GLU A 28 -6.11 8.47 -9.76
CA GLU A 28 -5.84 8.39 -11.19
C GLU A 28 -4.81 7.29 -11.51
N LYS A 29 -4.86 6.75 -12.73
CA LYS A 29 -3.87 5.75 -13.18
C LYS A 29 -2.47 6.32 -13.19
N GLY A 30 -1.52 5.55 -12.63
CA GLY A 30 -0.12 5.95 -12.53
C GLY A 30 0.15 7.05 -11.50
N ALA A 31 -0.88 7.54 -10.77
CA ALA A 31 -0.68 8.57 -9.75
C ALA A 31 0.16 8.08 -8.58
N ARG A 32 0.92 9.00 -8.01
CA ARG A 32 1.52 8.90 -6.68
C ARG A 32 0.61 9.69 -5.74
N HIS A 33 -0.42 9.03 -5.23
CA HIS A 33 -1.45 9.66 -4.41
C HIS A 33 -1.16 9.40 -2.93
N ALA A 34 -1.15 10.44 -2.10
CA ALA A 34 -1.05 10.28 -0.65
C ALA A 34 -2.40 10.45 0.03
N LEU A 35 -2.68 9.61 1.01
CA LEU A 35 -3.79 9.74 1.96
C LEU A 35 -3.22 10.07 3.33
N ILE A 36 -3.46 11.29 3.78
CA ILE A 36 -2.98 11.79 5.08
C ILE A 36 -4.15 12.13 6.00
N GLY A 37 -3.86 12.39 7.24
CA GLY A 37 -4.85 12.81 8.24
C GLY A 37 -4.37 12.47 9.66
N PRO A 38 -4.95 13.10 10.67
CA PRO A 38 -4.60 12.88 12.07
C PRO A 38 -4.85 11.44 12.53
N ASN A 39 -4.37 11.12 13.73
CA ASN A 39 -4.67 9.85 14.36
C ASN A 39 -6.18 9.73 14.60
N GLY A 40 -6.76 8.56 14.33
CA GLY A 40 -8.21 8.38 14.42
C GLY A 40 -9.03 8.97 13.27
N ALA A 41 -8.41 9.58 12.25
CA ALA A 41 -9.12 10.13 11.09
C ALA A 41 -9.88 9.09 10.25
N GLY A 42 -9.64 7.79 10.44
CA GLY A 42 -10.28 6.72 9.68
C GLY A 42 -9.45 6.15 8.55
N LYS A 43 -8.16 6.53 8.42
CA LYS A 43 -7.25 6.05 7.35
C LYS A 43 -7.19 4.52 7.27
N THR A 44 -6.88 3.86 8.38
CA THR A 44 -6.82 2.39 8.45
C THR A 44 -8.16 1.74 8.12
N THR A 45 -9.27 2.35 8.55
CA THR A 45 -10.62 1.88 8.20
C THR A 45 -10.84 1.96 6.69
N LEU A 46 -10.51 3.10 6.07
CA LEU A 46 -10.63 3.29 4.62
C LEU A 46 -9.78 2.27 3.86
N VAL A 47 -8.52 2.07 4.24
CA VAL A 47 -7.64 1.06 3.63
C VAL A 47 -8.23 -0.35 3.77
N ASN A 48 -8.77 -0.71 4.93
CA ASN A 48 -9.40 -2.01 5.16
C ASN A 48 -10.68 -2.19 4.32
N LEU A 49 -11.43 -1.12 4.06
CA LEU A 49 -12.56 -1.13 3.13
C LEU A 49 -12.09 -1.33 1.68
N LEU A 50 -11.07 -0.58 1.25
CA LEU A 50 -10.48 -0.69 -0.10
C LEU A 50 -9.94 -2.09 -0.37
N THR A 51 -9.32 -2.73 0.62
CA THR A 51 -8.73 -4.07 0.49
C THR A 51 -9.73 -5.21 0.72
N GLY A 52 -10.94 -4.92 1.21
CA GLY A 52 -11.98 -5.92 1.46
C GLY A 52 -11.83 -6.70 2.77
N VAL A 53 -10.90 -6.27 3.64
CA VAL A 53 -10.77 -6.76 5.02
C VAL A 53 -12.01 -6.37 5.83
N LEU A 54 -12.54 -5.16 5.58
CA LEU A 54 -13.82 -4.70 6.10
C LEU A 54 -14.83 -4.55 4.97
N GLN A 55 -16.10 -4.86 5.28
CA GLN A 55 -17.22 -4.57 4.39
C GLN A 55 -17.78 -3.19 4.71
N PRO A 56 -18.09 -2.35 3.69
CA PRO A 56 -18.72 -1.06 3.91
C PRO A 56 -20.14 -1.21 4.43
N SER A 57 -20.63 -0.19 5.13
CA SER A 57 -22.02 -0.05 5.53
C SER A 57 -22.88 0.54 4.41
N GLY A 58 -22.26 1.24 3.45
CA GLY A 58 -22.86 1.86 2.28
C GLY A 58 -21.81 2.34 1.30
N GLY A 59 -22.23 2.74 0.10
CA GLY A 59 -21.36 3.21 -0.96
C GLY A 59 -20.78 2.09 -1.83
N ARG A 60 -19.87 2.46 -2.76
CA ARG A 60 -19.30 1.54 -3.74
C ARG A 60 -17.79 1.78 -3.91
N ILE A 61 -17.07 0.72 -4.30
CA ILE A 61 -15.65 0.74 -4.61
C ILE A 61 -15.44 0.17 -6.00
N LEU A 62 -14.75 0.90 -6.86
CA LEU A 62 -14.40 0.49 -8.21
C LEU A 62 -12.87 0.42 -8.36
N LEU A 63 -12.39 -0.63 -9.00
CA LEU A 63 -11.02 -0.83 -9.44
C LEU A 63 -11.03 -0.95 -10.97
N ASP A 64 -10.35 -0.07 -11.69
CA ASP A 64 -10.35 -0.02 -13.16
C ASP A 64 -11.78 -0.05 -13.76
N SER A 65 -12.71 0.69 -13.16
CA SER A 65 -14.14 0.74 -13.49
C SER A 65 -14.94 -0.54 -13.16
N GLN A 66 -14.31 -1.57 -12.64
CA GLN A 66 -14.99 -2.78 -12.18
C GLN A 66 -15.38 -2.62 -10.70
N GLU A 67 -16.64 -2.90 -10.37
CA GLU A 67 -17.09 -2.88 -8.97
C GLU A 67 -16.50 -4.04 -8.18
N ILE A 68 -15.81 -3.69 -7.06
CA ILE A 68 -15.17 -4.66 -6.15
C ILE A 68 -15.73 -4.61 -4.73
N THR A 69 -16.80 -3.87 -4.49
CA THR A 69 -17.35 -3.52 -3.16
C THR A 69 -17.45 -4.74 -2.23
N HIS A 70 -18.01 -5.84 -2.74
CA HIS A 70 -18.26 -7.05 -1.95
C HIS A 70 -17.29 -8.19 -2.21
N LEU A 71 -16.22 -7.94 -3.00
CA LEU A 71 -15.21 -8.95 -3.27
C LEU A 71 -14.31 -9.17 -2.04
N ARG A 72 -13.97 -10.44 -1.78
CA ARG A 72 -13.00 -10.83 -0.75
C ARG A 72 -11.58 -10.37 -1.11
N PRO A 73 -10.68 -10.16 -0.12
CA PRO A 73 -9.32 -9.64 -0.36
C PRO A 73 -8.55 -10.36 -1.47
N HIS A 74 -8.48 -11.70 -1.44
CA HIS A 74 -7.76 -12.49 -2.45
C HIS A 74 -8.27 -12.28 -3.89
N LYS A 75 -9.56 -11.98 -4.06
CA LYS A 75 -10.13 -11.66 -5.38
C LYS A 75 -9.71 -10.27 -5.85
N ARG A 76 -9.61 -9.29 -4.92
CA ARG A 76 -9.11 -7.95 -5.24
C ARG A 76 -7.64 -7.97 -5.64
N VAL A 77 -6.83 -8.80 -4.97
CA VAL A 77 -5.42 -9.01 -5.36
C VAL A 77 -5.33 -9.57 -6.79
N LYS A 78 -6.15 -10.56 -7.15
CA LYS A 78 -6.20 -11.13 -8.52
C LYS A 78 -6.66 -10.12 -9.58
N LEU A 79 -7.38 -9.07 -9.17
CA LEU A 79 -7.77 -7.95 -10.05
C LEU A 79 -6.73 -6.82 -10.08
N GLY A 80 -5.61 -6.95 -9.36
CA GLY A 80 -4.52 -6.01 -9.38
C GLY A 80 -4.47 -5.00 -8.23
N LEU A 81 -5.22 -5.19 -7.15
CA LEU A 81 -5.14 -4.35 -5.94
C LEU A 81 -4.32 -5.06 -4.87
N SER A 82 -3.07 -4.64 -4.67
CA SER A 82 -2.19 -5.17 -3.62
C SER A 82 -1.98 -4.15 -2.50
N ARG A 83 -1.65 -4.65 -1.30
CA ARG A 83 -1.34 -3.84 -0.11
C ARG A 83 -0.12 -4.41 0.61
N THR A 84 0.76 -3.53 1.09
CA THR A 84 1.68 -3.86 2.18
C THR A 84 0.97 -3.72 3.52
N PHE A 85 1.35 -4.49 4.52
CA PHE A 85 0.73 -4.44 5.84
C PHE A 85 1.57 -3.59 6.79
N GLN A 86 0.92 -2.90 7.73
CA GLN A 86 1.58 -2.11 8.77
C GLN A 86 2.36 -3.00 9.75
N ILE A 87 1.85 -4.22 9.99
CA ILE A 87 2.50 -5.24 10.81
C ILE A 87 3.18 -6.23 9.88
N ASN A 88 4.45 -6.48 10.11
CA ASN A 88 5.23 -7.44 9.34
C ASN A 88 4.59 -8.84 9.41
N GLN A 89 4.05 -9.32 8.30
CA GLN A 89 3.37 -10.62 8.18
C GLN A 89 4.14 -11.58 7.28
N LEU A 90 5.43 -11.38 7.12
CA LEU A 90 6.28 -12.27 6.35
C LEU A 90 6.39 -13.65 7.01
N PHE A 91 6.56 -14.67 6.19
CA PHE A 91 6.84 -16.01 6.68
C PHE A 91 8.26 -16.06 7.28
N ALA A 92 8.35 -16.09 8.61
CA ALA A 92 9.59 -15.98 9.35
C ALA A 92 10.63 -17.05 8.98
N ASP A 93 10.18 -18.25 8.64
CA ASP A 93 11.02 -19.43 8.31
C ASP A 93 11.40 -19.53 6.84
N LEU A 94 10.74 -18.78 5.96
CA LEU A 94 11.06 -18.75 4.54
C LEU A 94 12.16 -17.73 4.25
N SER A 95 12.90 -17.95 3.18
CA SER A 95 13.83 -16.96 2.63
C SER A 95 13.11 -15.94 1.76
N PRO A 96 13.73 -14.76 1.46
CA PRO A 96 13.22 -13.83 0.46
C PRO A 96 12.94 -14.47 -0.90
N LEU A 97 13.82 -15.37 -1.35
CA LEU A 97 13.65 -16.11 -2.60
C LEU A 97 12.37 -16.95 -2.59
N GLU A 98 12.14 -17.69 -1.50
CA GLU A 98 10.94 -18.52 -1.34
C GLU A 98 9.69 -17.66 -1.22
N THR A 99 9.75 -16.58 -0.43
CA THR A 99 8.59 -15.71 -0.16
C THR A 99 8.13 -14.98 -1.43
N VAL A 100 9.04 -14.39 -2.19
CA VAL A 100 8.73 -13.74 -3.48
C VAL A 100 8.34 -14.80 -4.51
N GLY A 101 9.00 -15.96 -4.50
CA GLY A 101 8.67 -17.12 -5.35
C GLY A 101 7.22 -17.57 -5.19
N LEU A 102 6.71 -17.64 -3.95
CA LEU A 102 5.30 -17.95 -3.67
C LEU A 102 4.35 -16.94 -4.34
N ALA A 103 4.64 -15.64 -4.24
CA ALA A 103 3.80 -14.60 -4.84
C ALA A 103 3.79 -14.69 -6.37
N VAL A 104 4.95 -14.93 -6.99
CA VAL A 104 5.06 -15.14 -8.45
C VAL A 104 4.32 -16.40 -8.88
N CYS A 105 4.44 -17.51 -8.13
CA CYS A 105 3.72 -18.76 -8.41
C CYS A 105 2.20 -18.58 -8.31
N GLU A 106 1.70 -17.90 -7.28
CA GLU A 106 0.26 -17.61 -7.14
C GLU A 106 -0.25 -16.78 -8.31
N ARG A 107 0.48 -15.72 -8.71
CA ARG A 107 0.13 -14.89 -9.87
C ARG A 107 0.06 -15.71 -11.16
N ARG A 108 1.02 -16.64 -11.37
CA ARG A 108 1.07 -17.51 -12.55
C ARG A 108 0.10 -18.70 -12.49
N GLY A 109 -0.69 -18.84 -11.42
CA GLY A 109 -1.64 -19.95 -11.23
C GLY A 109 -0.96 -21.28 -10.91
N LEU A 110 0.26 -21.27 -10.40
CA LEU A 110 1.10 -22.43 -10.11
C LEU A 110 1.06 -22.83 -8.61
N GLY A 111 0.14 -22.28 -7.84
CA GLY A 111 0.12 -22.35 -6.37
C GLY A 111 0.10 -23.75 -5.74
N GLY A 112 -0.21 -24.81 -6.48
CA GLY A 112 -0.21 -26.21 -5.97
C GLY A 112 1.11 -26.96 -6.12
N GLU A 113 2.08 -26.44 -6.87
CA GLU A 113 3.30 -27.16 -7.26
C GLU A 113 4.60 -26.36 -7.01
N TRP A 114 4.56 -25.31 -6.22
CA TRP A 114 5.63 -24.33 -6.08
C TRP A 114 6.99 -24.94 -5.67
N TRP A 115 7.03 -25.90 -4.76
CA TRP A 115 8.28 -26.58 -4.33
C TRP A 115 8.91 -27.47 -5.41
N ARG A 116 8.12 -27.98 -6.36
CA ARG A 116 8.63 -28.69 -7.53
C ARG A 116 9.17 -27.76 -8.60
N LEU A 117 8.72 -26.49 -8.59
CA LEU A 117 8.92 -25.54 -9.68
C LEU A 117 10.11 -24.61 -9.47
N ILE A 118 10.46 -24.27 -8.22
CA ILE A 118 11.57 -23.35 -7.92
C ILE A 118 12.91 -23.91 -8.44
N GLY A 119 13.12 -25.23 -8.37
CA GLY A 119 14.37 -25.85 -8.86
C GLY A 119 14.40 -26.23 -10.35
N SER A 120 13.27 -26.24 -11.05
CA SER A 120 13.18 -26.80 -12.41
C SER A 120 12.91 -25.78 -13.52
N ARG A 121 12.58 -24.52 -13.20
CA ARG A 121 12.27 -23.46 -14.18
C ARG A 121 13.19 -22.27 -14.01
N GLY A 122 14.27 -22.24 -14.77
CA GLY A 122 15.23 -21.14 -14.77
C GLY A 122 14.61 -19.75 -14.94
N GLU A 123 13.52 -19.64 -15.72
CA GLU A 123 12.78 -18.37 -15.91
C GLU A 123 12.10 -17.86 -14.64
N LEU A 124 11.54 -18.75 -13.81
CA LEU A 124 10.91 -18.35 -12.54
C LEU A 124 11.95 -17.83 -11.55
N VAL A 125 13.07 -18.56 -11.43
CA VAL A 125 14.18 -18.16 -10.55
C VAL A 125 14.77 -16.84 -11.02
N ALA A 126 14.96 -16.65 -12.33
CA ALA A 126 15.47 -15.42 -12.88
C ALA A 126 14.53 -14.22 -12.61
N GLU A 127 13.21 -14.42 -12.72
CA GLU A 127 12.23 -13.37 -12.43
C GLU A 127 12.26 -13.00 -10.93
N VAL A 128 12.28 -13.99 -10.03
CA VAL A 128 12.35 -13.75 -8.59
C VAL A 128 13.66 -13.05 -8.21
N ALA A 129 14.79 -13.50 -8.76
CA ALA A 129 16.09 -12.88 -8.52
C ALA A 129 16.13 -11.42 -8.99
N ALA A 130 15.56 -11.11 -10.17
CA ALA A 130 15.48 -9.75 -10.69
C ALA A 130 14.61 -8.84 -9.79
N ILE A 131 13.52 -9.36 -9.21
CA ILE A 131 12.73 -8.62 -8.23
C ILE A 131 13.58 -8.36 -6.99
N LEU A 132 14.23 -9.36 -6.41
CA LEU A 132 15.05 -9.22 -5.21
C LEU A 132 16.22 -8.25 -5.41
N GLU A 133 16.89 -8.31 -6.56
CA GLU A 133 17.97 -7.38 -6.93
C GLU A 133 17.46 -5.94 -6.98
N ARG A 134 16.32 -5.71 -7.62
CA ARG A 134 15.68 -4.38 -7.70
C ARG A 134 15.37 -3.80 -6.33
N PHE A 135 15.04 -4.64 -5.33
CA PHE A 135 14.72 -4.22 -3.98
C PHE A 135 15.94 -4.27 -3.03
N GLY A 136 17.15 -4.47 -3.55
CA GLY A 136 18.39 -4.53 -2.73
C GLY A 136 18.42 -5.69 -1.76
N LEU A 137 17.80 -6.84 -2.13
CA LEU A 137 17.67 -8.04 -1.31
C LEU A 137 18.51 -9.22 -1.85
N ALA A 138 19.29 -9.01 -2.92
CA ALA A 138 20.07 -10.07 -3.56
C ALA A 138 21.09 -10.71 -2.61
N ASP A 139 21.73 -9.91 -1.73
CA ASP A 139 22.71 -10.34 -0.75
C ASP A 139 22.15 -11.20 0.39
N VAL A 140 20.84 -11.18 0.57
CA VAL A 140 20.13 -11.91 1.64
C VAL A 140 19.06 -12.87 1.11
N MET A 141 19.06 -13.15 -0.20
CA MET A 141 17.98 -13.91 -0.84
C MET A 141 17.76 -15.30 -0.26
N ASP A 142 18.80 -15.94 0.28
CA ASP A 142 18.76 -17.28 0.88
C ASP A 142 18.72 -17.26 2.42
N ALA A 143 18.78 -16.05 3.04
CA ALA A 143 18.72 -15.93 4.49
C ALA A 143 17.30 -16.15 5.01
N ARG A 144 17.14 -16.61 6.26
CA ARG A 144 15.81 -16.68 6.89
C ARG A 144 15.24 -15.28 7.09
N THR A 145 13.99 -15.06 6.72
CA THR A 145 13.32 -13.75 6.85
C THR A 145 13.36 -13.23 8.30
N ALA A 146 13.20 -14.10 9.29
CA ALA A 146 13.28 -13.71 10.71
C ALA A 146 14.62 -13.12 11.12
N THR A 147 15.71 -13.39 10.40
CA THR A 147 17.07 -12.90 10.73
C THR A 147 17.43 -11.61 9.99
N LEU A 148 16.58 -11.14 9.09
CA LEU A 148 16.84 -9.92 8.33
C LEU A 148 16.70 -8.68 9.21
N PRO A 149 17.50 -7.63 8.97
CA PRO A 149 17.26 -6.29 9.50
C PRO A 149 15.84 -5.82 9.15
N TYR A 150 15.23 -5.02 10.03
CA TYR A 150 13.84 -4.58 9.88
C TYR A 150 13.60 -3.85 8.55
N GLY A 151 14.51 -2.98 8.12
CA GLY A 151 14.41 -2.30 6.81
C GLY A 151 14.39 -3.28 5.64
N LYS A 152 15.20 -4.36 5.67
CA LYS A 152 15.17 -5.40 4.64
C LYS A 152 13.87 -6.21 4.65
N GLN A 153 13.29 -6.45 5.82
CA GLN A 153 11.97 -7.09 5.92
C GLN A 153 10.89 -6.19 5.29
N ARG A 154 10.94 -4.86 5.51
CA ARG A 154 10.03 -3.90 4.87
C ARG A 154 10.18 -3.88 3.35
N LEU A 155 11.40 -3.90 2.83
CA LEU A 155 11.65 -4.00 1.39
C LEU A 155 11.11 -5.32 0.82
N LEU A 156 11.23 -6.42 1.56
CA LEU A 156 10.68 -7.72 1.15
C LEU A 156 9.14 -7.69 1.08
N GLU A 157 8.45 -7.03 2.01
CA GLU A 157 6.99 -6.85 1.95
C GLU A 157 6.56 -6.13 0.66
N ILE A 158 7.27 -5.05 0.30
CA ILE A 158 6.99 -4.30 -0.93
C ILE A 158 7.31 -5.16 -2.16
N ALA A 159 8.43 -5.91 -2.14
CA ALA A 159 8.81 -6.82 -3.21
C ALA A 159 7.74 -7.90 -3.45
N VAL A 160 7.19 -8.50 -2.39
CA VAL A 160 6.09 -9.48 -2.45
C VAL A 160 4.83 -8.85 -3.06
N ALA A 161 4.48 -7.64 -2.65
CA ALA A 161 3.32 -6.93 -3.20
C ALA A 161 3.51 -6.63 -4.70
N ILE A 162 4.71 -6.22 -5.13
CA ILE A 162 5.05 -5.96 -6.54
C ILE A 162 5.15 -7.25 -7.35
N ALA A 163 5.56 -8.38 -6.76
CA ALA A 163 5.61 -9.67 -7.43
C ALA A 163 4.24 -10.13 -7.95
N SER A 164 3.15 -9.65 -7.36
CA SER A 164 1.79 -9.87 -7.86
C SER A 164 1.42 -9.02 -9.09
N GLN A 165 2.30 -8.13 -9.56
CA GLN A 165 2.11 -7.18 -10.67
C GLN A 165 0.83 -6.34 -10.52
N PRO A 166 0.69 -5.57 -9.44
CA PRO A 166 -0.53 -4.82 -9.17
C PRO A 166 -0.67 -3.62 -10.12
N SER A 167 -1.92 -3.30 -10.51
CA SER A 167 -2.27 -2.02 -11.13
C SER A 167 -2.39 -0.90 -10.09
N VAL A 168 -2.78 -1.28 -8.84
CA VAL A 168 -2.86 -0.38 -7.68
C VAL A 168 -2.15 -0.99 -6.49
N LEU A 169 -1.19 -0.28 -5.93
CA LEU A 169 -0.44 -0.64 -4.73
C LEU A 169 -0.80 0.30 -3.58
N LEU A 170 -1.29 -0.25 -2.49
CA LEU A 170 -1.52 0.46 -1.23
C LEU A 170 -0.29 0.27 -0.33
N LEU A 171 0.39 1.37 -0.01
CA LEU A 171 1.52 1.39 0.92
C LEU A 171 1.05 2.02 2.24
N ASP A 172 0.98 1.22 3.28
CA ASP A 172 0.50 1.65 4.60
C ASP A 172 1.69 1.84 5.53
N GLU A 173 2.10 3.10 5.71
CA GLU A 173 3.26 3.53 6.52
C GLU A 173 4.52 2.70 6.22
N PRO A 174 5.02 2.69 4.97
CA PRO A 174 6.11 1.79 4.56
C PRO A 174 7.42 2.05 5.31
N ALA A 175 7.62 3.25 5.84
CA ALA A 175 8.80 3.64 6.60
C ALA A 175 8.60 3.60 8.13
N ALA A 176 7.44 3.15 8.63
CA ALA A 176 7.17 3.11 10.07
C ALA A 176 8.08 2.11 10.78
N GLY A 177 8.72 2.56 11.88
CA GLY A 177 9.64 1.74 12.68
C GLY A 177 11.01 1.51 12.06
N VAL A 178 11.27 2.05 10.86
CA VAL A 178 12.57 1.96 10.19
C VAL A 178 13.47 3.09 10.69
N PRO A 179 14.76 2.82 11.00
CA PRO A 179 15.75 3.87 11.32
C PRO A 179 15.82 4.93 10.23
N GLU A 180 16.08 6.17 10.61
CA GLU A 180 16.03 7.34 9.72
C GLU A 180 16.95 7.21 8.49
N ASP A 181 18.13 6.67 8.68
CA ASP A 181 19.13 6.40 7.64
C ASP A 181 18.64 5.37 6.59
N GLU A 182 17.83 4.41 7.01
CA GLU A 182 17.26 3.39 6.11
C GLU A 182 15.98 3.85 5.41
N ARG A 183 15.23 4.83 5.96
CA ARG A 183 13.96 5.33 5.39
C ARG A 183 14.14 5.84 3.97
N HIS A 184 15.22 6.57 3.72
CA HIS A 184 15.53 7.11 2.39
C HIS A 184 15.69 6.02 1.33
N ALA A 185 16.26 4.87 1.69
CA ALA A 185 16.43 3.74 0.79
C ALA A 185 15.06 3.14 0.40
N ILE A 186 14.16 2.97 1.37
CA ILE A 186 12.79 2.49 1.11
C ILE A 186 12.04 3.43 0.18
N LEU A 187 12.13 4.74 0.43
CA LEU A 187 11.46 5.75 -0.39
C LEU A 187 12.00 5.79 -1.80
N ALA A 188 13.32 5.74 -1.97
CA ALA A 188 13.95 5.72 -3.29
C ALA A 188 13.45 4.51 -4.12
N ILE A 189 13.29 3.35 -3.48
CA ILE A 189 12.74 2.16 -4.13
C ILE A 189 11.26 2.36 -4.50
N VAL A 190 10.46 2.97 -3.62
CA VAL A 190 9.05 3.27 -3.89
C VAL A 190 8.91 4.32 -5.01
N GLU A 191 9.77 5.33 -5.04
CA GLU A 191 9.82 6.33 -6.11
C GLU A 191 10.20 5.69 -7.47
N ALA A 192 11.11 4.71 -7.44
CA ALA A 192 11.57 3.98 -8.63
C ALA A 192 10.57 2.91 -9.15
N LEU A 193 9.40 2.75 -8.50
CA LEU A 193 8.36 1.85 -9.01
C LEU A 193 7.90 2.27 -10.41
N PRO A 194 7.50 1.30 -11.29
CA PRO A 194 7.03 1.61 -12.63
C PRO A 194 5.91 2.65 -12.62
N LYS A 195 5.91 3.55 -13.60
CA LYS A 195 4.92 4.64 -13.69
C LYS A 195 3.50 4.15 -13.99
N ASP A 196 3.36 2.95 -14.51
CA ASP A 196 2.09 2.28 -14.75
C ASP A 196 1.45 1.70 -13.47
N VAL A 197 2.23 1.50 -12.41
CA VAL A 197 1.71 1.13 -11.10
C VAL A 197 1.18 2.38 -10.39
N THR A 198 -0.12 2.42 -10.13
CA THR A 198 -0.74 3.46 -9.30
C THR A 198 -0.40 3.20 -7.83
N VAL A 199 0.07 4.22 -7.10
CA VAL A 199 0.40 4.06 -5.68
C VAL A 199 -0.50 4.95 -4.83
N LEU A 200 -1.18 4.36 -3.84
CA LEU A 200 -1.82 5.08 -2.75
C LEU A 200 -0.99 4.88 -1.49
N LEU A 201 -0.29 5.94 -1.09
CA LEU A 201 0.56 6.00 0.09
C LEU A 201 -0.22 6.53 1.28
N ILE A 202 -0.24 5.79 2.38
CA ILE A 202 -0.76 6.27 3.66
C ILE A 202 0.45 6.61 4.52
N GLU A 203 0.57 7.86 4.90
CA GLU A 203 1.69 8.36 5.68
C GLU A 203 1.27 9.52 6.58
N HIS A 204 2.05 9.72 7.64
CA HIS A 204 1.91 10.84 8.57
C HIS A 204 3.13 11.77 8.55
N ASP A 205 4.25 11.32 7.97
CA ASP A 205 5.44 12.14 7.75
C ASP A 205 5.23 13.05 6.53
N MET A 206 5.04 14.34 6.80
CA MET A 206 4.71 15.31 5.75
C MET A 206 5.86 15.54 4.77
N ASP A 207 7.11 15.43 5.20
CA ASP A 207 8.27 15.61 4.32
C ASP A 207 8.32 14.50 3.28
N LEU A 208 8.02 13.27 3.71
CA LEU A 208 7.88 12.12 2.82
C LEU A 208 6.73 12.31 1.84
N VAL A 209 5.58 12.72 2.35
CA VAL A 209 4.38 12.94 1.55
C VAL A 209 4.61 13.99 0.47
N PHE A 210 5.17 15.15 0.82
CA PHE A 210 5.41 16.24 -0.13
C PHE A 210 6.46 15.88 -1.19
N LYS A 211 7.44 15.07 -0.84
CA LYS A 211 8.45 14.60 -1.79
C LYS A 211 7.90 13.55 -2.75
N PHE A 212 7.06 12.65 -2.27
CA PHE A 212 6.59 11.49 -3.04
C PHE A 212 5.33 11.79 -3.86
N ALA A 213 4.34 12.50 -3.27
CA ALA A 213 3.00 12.57 -3.83
C ALA A 213 2.89 13.59 -4.97
N THR A 214 2.12 13.23 -6.00
CA THR A 214 1.65 14.16 -7.04
C THR A 214 0.27 14.73 -6.69
N PHE A 215 -0.48 14.05 -5.83
CA PHE A 215 -1.79 14.45 -5.33
C PHE A 215 -2.00 13.96 -3.90
N ILE A 216 -2.66 14.74 -3.08
CA ILE A 216 -2.86 14.46 -1.66
C ILE A 216 -4.35 14.57 -1.33
N SER A 217 -4.86 13.59 -0.58
CA SER A 217 -6.17 13.61 0.06
C SER A 217 -6.01 13.67 1.57
N VAL A 218 -6.65 14.62 2.21
CA VAL A 218 -6.67 14.77 3.67
C VAL A 218 -7.97 14.19 4.21
N LEU A 219 -7.87 13.22 5.12
CA LEU A 219 -9.00 12.60 5.80
C LEU A 219 -9.09 13.15 7.23
N VAL A 220 -10.29 13.56 7.65
CA VAL A 220 -10.57 14.07 9.00
C VAL A 220 -11.92 13.52 9.45
N ASN A 221 -11.98 12.91 10.63
CA ASN A 221 -13.22 12.36 11.20
C ASN A 221 -14.01 11.46 10.23
N GLY A 222 -13.28 10.62 9.49
CA GLY A 222 -13.87 9.69 8.53
C GLY A 222 -14.33 10.29 7.20
N ALA A 223 -14.13 11.58 6.95
CA ALA A 223 -14.55 12.26 5.72
C ALA A 223 -13.34 12.88 4.99
N LEU A 224 -13.42 12.99 3.66
CA LEU A 224 -12.46 13.77 2.89
C LEU A 224 -12.64 15.26 3.20
N PHE A 225 -11.59 15.87 3.73
CA PHE A 225 -11.59 17.25 4.17
C PHE A 225 -11.14 18.22 3.06
N VAL A 226 -10.01 17.90 2.43
CA VAL A 226 -9.45 18.64 1.29
C VAL A 226 -8.61 17.72 0.41
N GLN A 227 -8.53 18.04 -0.87
CA GLN A 227 -7.71 17.32 -1.85
C GLN A 227 -7.00 18.33 -2.75
N GLY A 228 -5.78 18.04 -3.17
CA GLY A 228 -5.03 18.91 -4.05
C GLY A 228 -3.61 18.46 -4.30
N THR A 229 -2.84 19.29 -5.02
CA THR A 229 -1.41 19.08 -5.19
C THR A 229 -0.65 19.33 -3.89
N PRO A 230 0.58 18.84 -3.73
CA PRO A 230 1.41 19.14 -2.56
C PRO A 230 1.47 20.63 -2.24
N GLU A 231 1.63 21.49 -3.26
CA GLU A 231 1.72 22.96 -3.07
C GLU A 231 0.40 23.56 -2.58
N GLN A 232 -0.75 23.04 -3.04
CA GLN A 232 -2.07 23.48 -2.59
C GLN A 232 -2.30 23.09 -1.13
N ILE A 233 -1.98 21.85 -0.78
CA ILE A 233 -2.13 21.33 0.59
C ILE A 233 -1.20 22.04 1.58
N ALA A 234 0.06 22.32 1.20
CA ALA A 234 1.02 23.02 2.05
C ALA A 234 0.59 24.46 2.38
N ARG A 235 -0.18 25.10 1.49
CA ARG A 235 -0.69 26.48 1.65
C ARG A 235 -2.05 26.56 2.36
N ASP A 236 -2.77 25.45 2.49
CA ASP A 236 -4.10 25.44 3.09
C ASP A 236 -3.99 25.58 4.62
N SER A 237 -4.46 26.71 5.15
CA SER A 237 -4.43 27.01 6.59
C SER A 237 -5.25 26.01 7.42
N ARG A 238 -6.33 25.48 6.84
CA ARG A 238 -7.21 24.50 7.50
C ARG A 238 -6.47 23.18 7.74
N VAL A 239 -5.60 22.78 6.81
CA VAL A 239 -4.75 21.58 6.98
C VAL A 239 -3.77 21.80 8.12
N ARG A 240 -3.13 22.98 8.19
CA ARG A 240 -2.22 23.32 9.30
C ARG A 240 -2.92 23.28 10.65
N GLU A 241 -4.13 23.81 10.75
CA GLU A 241 -4.92 23.79 11.99
C GLU A 241 -5.22 22.39 12.48
N VAL A 242 -5.58 21.47 11.56
CA VAL A 242 -5.85 20.06 11.87
C VAL A 242 -4.62 19.36 12.45
N TYR A 243 -3.41 19.63 11.93
CA TYR A 243 -2.17 19.03 12.40
C TYR A 243 -1.57 19.71 13.62
N LEU A 244 -1.69 21.05 13.74
CA LEU A 244 -1.20 21.82 14.90
C LEU A 244 -2.08 21.61 16.14
N GLY A 245 -3.39 21.36 15.95
CA GLY A 245 -4.31 21.06 17.03
C GLY A 245 -3.98 19.78 17.80
N GLU A 246 -3.33 18.80 17.17
CA GLU A 246 -2.86 17.59 17.84
C GLU A 246 -1.65 17.84 18.75
N SER A 247 -0.76 18.77 18.38
CA SER A 247 0.43 19.10 19.19
C SER A 247 0.08 19.84 20.50
N ALA A 248 -1.16 20.32 20.64
CA ALA A 248 -1.63 21.01 21.86
C ALA A 248 -2.30 20.05 22.88
N HIS A 249 -2.48 18.78 22.55
CA HIS A 249 -3.14 17.76 23.40
C HIS A 249 -2.27 16.52 23.67
N ALA A 250 -0.96 16.57 23.36
CA ALA A 250 0.00 15.51 23.64
C ALA A 250 0.86 15.81 24.87
#